data_93d686e97cf3e19d37df31396b47c425
#
_entry.id   93d686e97cf3e19d37df31396b47c425
#
_cell.length_a   1.000
_cell.length_b   1.000
_cell.length_c   1.000
_cell.angle_alpha   90.00
_cell.angle_beta   90.00
_cell.angle_gamma   90.00
#
_symmetry.space_group_name_H-M   'P 1'
#
loop_
_entity.id
_entity.type
_entity.pdbx_description
1 polymer ?
#
loop_
_entity_poly.entity_id
_entity_poly.type
_entity_poly.pdbx_seq_one_letter_code
_entity_poly.pdbx_strand_id
1 'polypeptide(L)'
;MRVEGGFVNRYLRRLLSNRRMSTARRLRRSLSAEGVGPGDIRAEHLNGVYGDLRRTRDAPDFDLPAGLFADAVVSRIDESVPLCGVILETREHQSLVPVVLNILRNLDIPVQIFHGTDNQKFIESSALAGLIHEGKVSLTRLRVGKLEATRYNALLLTKTFWEHIAARRKLLFFQTDGISCDKSRYTIEEFMKFDYIGSKWSRERPVGLILDGGNGGVSLREWGKCYECLERFPPDRWLGGEDGYFAFHVELIGGVVGDAESCARFSTQEEFTRKSLFAHKISCLPQRERDAFLKYCGDAKFILS
;
A
#
# COMPACT_ATOMS: atom_id res chain seq x y z
N MET A 1 28.16 43.35 19.39
CA MET A 1 28.04 42.68 18.13
C MET A 1 27.67 41.22 18.31
N ARG A 2 26.39 40.87 18.39
CA ARG A 2 25.85 39.47 18.46
C ARG A 2 24.45 39.48 17.85
N VAL A 3 24.28 39.57 16.53
CA VAL A 3 22.97 39.53 15.85
C VAL A 3 22.97 38.68 14.55
N GLU A 4 24.08 38.12 14.11
CA GLU A 4 24.13 37.45 12.78
C GLU A 4 23.83 35.93 12.80
N GLY A 5 23.82 35.26 13.96
CA GLY A 5 23.57 33.79 13.99
C GLY A 5 22.10 33.36 13.80
N GLY A 6 21.15 34.26 14.01
CA GLY A 6 19.71 33.92 14.00
C GLY A 6 19.08 33.84 12.61
N PHE A 7 19.58 34.60 11.65
CA PHE A 7 18.99 34.70 10.30
C PHE A 7 19.43 33.53 9.42
N VAL A 8 20.71 33.19 9.45
CA VAL A 8 21.28 32.06 8.70
C VAL A 8 20.68 30.73 9.19
N ASN A 9 20.46 30.58 10.50
CA ASN A 9 19.89 29.36 11.07
C ASN A 9 18.39 29.21 10.73
N ARG A 10 17.63 30.31 10.61
CA ARG A 10 16.22 30.31 10.16
C ARG A 10 16.10 29.98 8.66
N TYR A 11 16.96 30.53 7.83
CA TYR A 11 16.99 30.27 6.38
C TYR A 11 17.41 28.82 6.08
N LEU A 12 18.46 28.31 6.73
CA LEU A 12 18.87 26.89 6.63
C LEU A 12 17.81 25.94 7.17
N ARG A 13 17.13 26.26 8.29
CA ARG A 13 16.00 25.45 8.78
C ARG A 13 14.82 25.47 7.80
N ARG A 14 14.56 26.58 7.12
CA ARG A 14 13.50 26.69 6.09
C ARG A 14 13.86 25.91 4.81
N LEU A 15 15.11 25.95 4.38
CA LEU A 15 15.62 25.12 3.27
C LEU A 15 15.62 23.64 3.62
N LEU A 16 16.04 23.26 4.82
CA LEU A 16 16.03 21.87 5.30
C LEU A 16 14.60 21.37 5.55
N SER A 17 13.67 22.22 6.02
CA SER A 17 12.27 21.85 6.15
C SER A 17 11.59 21.68 4.79
N ASN A 18 11.92 22.49 3.79
CA ASN A 18 11.42 22.33 2.43
C ASN A 18 11.94 21.07 1.74
N ARG A 19 13.18 20.64 2.02
CA ARG A 19 13.72 19.36 1.55
C ARG A 19 13.10 18.14 2.24
N ARG A 20 12.50 18.32 3.42
CA ARG A 20 11.83 17.24 4.17
C ARG A 20 10.35 17.06 3.81
N MET A 21 9.75 18.01 3.10
CA MET A 21 8.35 17.96 2.73
C MET A 21 8.14 17.13 1.46
N SER A 22 7.09 16.28 1.45
CA SER A 22 6.71 15.51 0.26
C SER A 22 6.35 16.42 -0.92
N THR A 23 6.50 15.90 -2.13
CA THR A 23 6.16 16.64 -3.36
C THR A 23 4.67 16.99 -3.38
N ALA A 24 3.78 16.07 -2.98
CA ALA A 24 2.35 16.31 -2.92
C ALA A 24 1.99 17.47 -1.97
N ARG A 25 2.59 17.49 -0.79
CA ARG A 25 2.34 18.56 0.21
C ARG A 25 2.85 19.92 -0.25
N ARG A 26 4.00 19.96 -0.94
CA ARG A 26 4.52 21.21 -1.53
C ARG A 26 3.59 21.72 -2.60
N LEU A 27 3.15 20.87 -3.53
CA LEU A 27 2.24 21.24 -4.60
C LEU A 27 0.90 21.73 -4.04
N ARG A 28 0.32 20.99 -3.10
CA ARG A 28 -0.93 21.40 -2.44
C ARG A 28 -0.83 22.78 -1.80
N ARG A 29 0.30 23.11 -1.16
CA ARG A 29 0.51 24.47 -0.58
C ARG A 29 0.61 25.54 -1.65
N SER A 30 1.27 25.26 -2.77
CA SER A 30 1.33 26.20 -3.90
C SER A 30 -0.05 26.48 -4.47
N LEU A 31 -0.80 25.42 -4.78
CA LEU A 31 -2.17 25.53 -5.30
C LEU A 31 -3.12 26.25 -4.32
N SER A 32 -2.99 25.98 -3.03
CA SER A 32 -3.78 26.66 -2.00
C SER A 32 -3.48 28.16 -1.94
N ALA A 33 -2.24 28.59 -2.20
CA ALA A 33 -1.89 30.02 -2.29
C ALA A 33 -2.50 30.70 -3.54
N GLU A 34 -2.86 29.91 -4.55
CA GLU A 34 -3.56 30.34 -5.77
C GLU A 34 -5.09 30.19 -5.65
N GLY A 35 -5.60 29.84 -4.45
CA GLY A 35 -7.03 29.70 -4.18
C GLY A 35 -7.61 28.32 -4.52
N VAL A 36 -6.79 27.34 -4.94
CA VAL A 36 -7.25 25.99 -5.28
C VAL A 36 -7.27 25.12 -4.04
N GLY A 37 -8.45 24.76 -3.54
CA GLY A 37 -8.64 23.85 -2.41
C GLY A 37 -8.35 22.39 -2.78
N PRO A 38 -8.08 21.50 -1.78
CA PRO A 38 -7.82 20.08 -2.06
C PRO A 38 -8.95 19.38 -2.84
N GLY A 39 -10.20 19.78 -2.63
CA GLY A 39 -11.39 19.30 -3.36
C GLY A 39 -11.41 19.70 -4.84
N ASP A 40 -10.72 20.81 -5.19
CA ASP A 40 -10.76 21.40 -6.53
C ASP A 40 -9.53 21.05 -7.38
N ILE A 41 -8.52 20.36 -6.80
CA ILE A 41 -7.35 19.92 -7.56
C ILE A 41 -7.78 18.91 -8.62
N ARG A 42 -7.38 19.12 -9.87
CA ARG A 42 -7.68 18.30 -11.05
C ARG A 42 -6.37 17.91 -11.75
N ALA A 43 -6.46 17.00 -12.71
CA ALA A 43 -5.32 16.47 -13.46
C ALA A 43 -4.50 17.56 -14.18
N GLU A 44 -5.14 18.61 -14.67
CA GLU A 44 -4.47 19.74 -15.33
C GLU A 44 -3.48 20.48 -14.43
N HIS A 45 -3.76 20.58 -13.11
CA HIS A 45 -2.84 21.18 -12.13
C HIS A 45 -1.56 20.34 -11.94
N LEU A 46 -1.55 19.10 -12.43
CA LEU A 46 -0.43 18.14 -12.30
C LEU A 46 0.40 18.02 -13.57
N ASN A 47 0.10 18.77 -14.65
CA ASN A 47 0.79 18.62 -15.93
C ASN A 47 2.32 18.73 -15.80
N GLY A 48 2.83 19.66 -15.01
CA GLY A 48 4.26 19.80 -14.75
C GLY A 48 4.84 18.58 -14.03
N VAL A 49 4.15 18.11 -12.98
CA VAL A 49 4.60 16.93 -12.21
C VAL A 49 4.62 15.69 -13.11
N TYR A 50 3.55 15.44 -13.87
CA TYR A 50 3.50 14.28 -14.78
C TYR A 50 4.55 14.35 -15.90
N GLY A 51 4.88 15.58 -16.37
CA GLY A 51 5.94 15.76 -17.36
C GLY A 51 7.35 15.46 -16.84
N ASP A 52 7.56 15.62 -15.54
CA ASP A 52 8.85 15.39 -14.87
C ASP A 52 9.01 13.94 -14.36
N LEU A 53 7.97 13.11 -14.41
CA LEU A 53 8.05 11.73 -13.92
C LEU A 53 9.05 10.91 -14.77
N ARG A 54 9.78 10.05 -14.08
CA ARG A 54 10.69 9.06 -14.68
C ARG A 54 10.01 7.70 -14.69
N ARG A 55 9.95 7.05 -15.85
CA ARG A 55 9.44 5.69 -15.94
C ARG A 55 10.32 4.73 -15.15
N THR A 56 9.70 3.99 -14.25
CA THR A 56 10.36 2.95 -13.45
C THR A 56 10.04 1.56 -14.01
N ARG A 57 10.76 0.54 -13.53
CA ARG A 57 10.47 -0.86 -13.86
C ARG A 57 9.08 -1.31 -13.37
N ASP A 58 8.53 -0.64 -12.36
CA ASP A 58 7.25 -0.96 -11.73
C ASP A 58 6.10 -0.12 -12.35
N ALA A 59 6.37 0.64 -13.43
CA ALA A 59 5.35 1.42 -14.13
C ALA A 59 4.22 0.51 -14.63
N PRO A 60 2.93 0.91 -14.46
CA PRO A 60 1.80 0.08 -14.81
C PRO A 60 1.72 -0.20 -16.30
N ASP A 61 1.35 -1.45 -16.65
CA ASP A 61 1.01 -1.90 -17.98
C ASP A 61 -0.50 -2.18 -18.02
N PHE A 62 -1.25 -1.25 -18.61
CA PHE A 62 -2.71 -1.32 -18.68
C PHE A 62 -3.24 -2.25 -19.80
N ASP A 63 -2.37 -3.00 -20.49
CA ASP A 63 -2.78 -4.08 -21.40
C ASP A 63 -3.27 -5.29 -20.57
N LEU A 64 -4.42 -5.11 -19.91
CA LEU A 64 -5.07 -6.12 -19.09
C LEU A 64 -5.95 -7.03 -19.93
N PRO A 65 -6.04 -8.34 -19.59
CA PRO A 65 -6.92 -9.27 -20.31
C PRO A 65 -8.38 -8.79 -20.34
N ALA A 66 -9.01 -8.85 -21.52
CA ALA A 66 -10.42 -8.56 -21.65
C ALA A 66 -11.27 -9.52 -20.80
N GLY A 67 -12.28 -9.00 -20.12
CA GLY A 67 -13.17 -9.81 -19.29
C GLY A 67 -12.51 -10.38 -18.03
N LEU A 68 -11.44 -9.77 -17.53
CA LEU A 68 -10.69 -10.21 -16.35
C LEU A 68 -11.60 -10.49 -15.14
N PHE A 69 -12.66 -9.71 -14.96
CA PHE A 69 -13.64 -9.83 -13.87
C PHE A 69 -14.94 -10.53 -14.27
N ALA A 70 -15.03 -11.14 -15.44
CA ALA A 70 -16.30 -11.70 -15.94
C ALA A 70 -16.86 -12.85 -15.06
N ASP A 71 -16.03 -13.54 -14.29
CA ASP A 71 -16.44 -14.59 -13.35
C ASP A 71 -16.37 -14.10 -11.88
N ALA A 72 -16.09 -12.82 -11.65
CA ALA A 72 -15.93 -12.32 -10.32
C ALA A 72 -17.28 -12.26 -9.59
N VAL A 73 -17.41 -13.05 -8.53
CA VAL A 73 -18.52 -12.97 -7.56
C VAL A 73 -17.99 -12.27 -6.33
N VAL A 74 -18.60 -11.15 -5.97
CA VAL A 74 -18.22 -10.40 -4.78
C VAL A 74 -19.15 -10.80 -3.63
N SER A 75 -18.66 -11.60 -2.71
CA SER A 75 -19.31 -11.82 -1.43
C SER A 75 -19.15 -10.56 -0.58
N ARG A 76 -20.22 -9.83 -0.33
CA ARG A 76 -20.15 -8.64 0.52
C ARG A 76 -19.78 -9.05 1.95
N ILE A 77 -18.80 -8.38 2.49
CA ILE A 77 -18.43 -8.44 3.91
C ILE A 77 -19.33 -7.45 4.66
N ASP A 78 -19.74 -7.83 5.88
CA ASP A 78 -20.56 -6.98 6.74
C ASP A 78 -19.96 -5.55 6.83
N GLU A 79 -20.78 -4.56 6.53
CA GLU A 79 -20.37 -3.16 6.55
C GLU A 79 -20.00 -2.64 7.95
N SER A 80 -20.38 -3.36 9.02
CA SER A 80 -19.97 -3.06 10.39
C SER A 80 -18.49 -3.34 10.65
N VAL A 81 -17.83 -4.19 9.84
CA VAL A 81 -16.42 -4.56 9.99
C VAL A 81 -15.53 -3.36 9.66
N PRO A 82 -14.71 -2.86 10.60
CA PRO A 82 -13.94 -1.63 10.40
C PRO A 82 -12.75 -1.80 9.46
N LEU A 83 -12.24 -3.02 9.27
CA LEU A 83 -11.04 -3.35 8.52
C LEU A 83 -11.21 -4.69 7.80
N CYS A 84 -10.78 -4.76 6.54
CA CYS A 84 -10.74 -5.99 5.74
C CYS A 84 -9.34 -6.19 5.16
N GLY A 85 -8.82 -7.42 5.23
CA GLY A 85 -7.61 -7.82 4.55
C GLY A 85 -7.88 -8.04 3.05
N VAL A 86 -6.97 -7.60 2.20
CA VAL A 86 -7.04 -7.80 0.74
C VAL A 86 -5.70 -8.33 0.24
N ILE A 87 -5.73 -9.47 -0.41
CA ILE A 87 -4.56 -10.03 -1.10
C ILE A 87 -4.92 -10.38 -2.54
N LEU A 88 -4.04 -10.03 -3.47
CA LEU A 88 -4.11 -10.42 -4.87
C LEU A 88 -2.93 -11.34 -5.18
N GLU A 89 -3.21 -12.62 -5.40
CA GLU A 89 -2.21 -13.62 -5.79
C GLU A 89 -2.83 -14.61 -6.77
N THR A 90 -2.28 -14.69 -7.96
CA THR A 90 -2.82 -15.55 -9.04
C THR A 90 -2.03 -16.84 -9.24
N ARG A 91 -0.91 -17.01 -8.53
CA ARG A 91 -0.03 -18.18 -8.61
C ARG A 91 -0.30 -19.15 -7.44
N GLU A 92 0.01 -20.41 -7.63
CA GLU A 92 0.19 -21.35 -6.51
C GLU A 92 1.45 -20.98 -5.73
N HIS A 93 1.31 -20.05 -4.78
CA HIS A 93 2.43 -19.56 -3.98
C HIS A 93 2.41 -20.18 -2.59
N GLN A 94 3.51 -20.85 -2.21
CA GLN A 94 3.60 -21.57 -0.93
C GLN A 94 3.35 -20.72 0.31
N SER A 95 3.66 -19.41 0.27
CA SER A 95 3.43 -18.49 1.39
C SER A 95 1.99 -17.97 1.44
N LEU A 96 1.13 -18.17 0.42
CA LEU A 96 -0.22 -17.60 0.38
C LEU A 96 -1.04 -18.04 1.60
N VAL A 97 -1.14 -19.33 1.83
CA VAL A 97 -1.93 -19.88 2.95
C VAL A 97 -1.35 -19.45 4.30
N PRO A 98 -0.04 -19.61 4.60
CA PRO A 98 0.55 -19.15 5.85
C PRO A 98 0.35 -17.67 6.15
N VAL A 99 0.48 -16.78 5.17
CA VAL A 99 0.33 -15.33 5.42
C VAL A 99 -1.12 -14.95 5.66
N VAL A 100 -2.09 -15.56 4.94
CA VAL A 100 -3.53 -15.33 5.20
C VAL A 100 -3.90 -15.79 6.61
N LEU A 101 -3.46 -17.00 7.02
CA LEU A 101 -3.70 -17.52 8.37
C LEU A 101 -3.04 -16.63 9.45
N ASN A 102 -1.86 -16.08 9.18
CA ASN A 102 -1.20 -15.15 10.09
C ASN A 102 -2.01 -13.87 10.29
N ILE A 103 -2.51 -13.26 9.22
CA ILE A 103 -3.35 -12.05 9.29
C ILE A 103 -4.65 -12.34 10.05
N LEU A 104 -5.35 -13.40 9.71
CA LEU A 104 -6.59 -13.81 10.38
C LEU A 104 -6.39 -14.02 11.89
N ARG A 105 -5.31 -14.72 12.27
CA ARG A 105 -5.01 -15.01 13.67
C ARG A 105 -4.64 -13.77 14.49
N ASN A 106 -3.85 -12.87 13.90
CA ASN A 106 -3.27 -11.75 14.65
C ASN A 106 -4.15 -10.50 14.67
N LEU A 107 -5.09 -10.35 13.72
CA LEU A 107 -5.92 -9.15 13.60
C LEU A 107 -7.43 -9.46 13.72
N ASP A 108 -7.83 -10.72 13.61
CA ASP A 108 -9.24 -11.15 13.65
C ASP A 108 -10.15 -10.36 12.68
N ILE A 109 -9.68 -10.19 11.44
CA ILE A 109 -10.38 -9.47 10.38
C ILE A 109 -10.71 -10.41 9.22
N PRO A 110 -11.81 -10.20 8.48
CA PRO A 110 -12.08 -10.96 7.27
C PRO A 110 -11.05 -10.63 6.19
N VAL A 111 -10.80 -11.61 5.31
CA VAL A 111 -9.83 -11.48 4.21
C VAL A 111 -10.49 -11.80 2.88
N GLN A 112 -10.33 -10.91 1.90
CA GLN A 112 -10.67 -11.17 0.51
C GLN A 112 -9.41 -11.55 -0.27
N ILE A 113 -9.48 -12.68 -0.98
CA ILE A 113 -8.42 -13.16 -1.86
C ILE A 113 -8.88 -13.00 -3.31
N PHE A 114 -8.20 -12.14 -4.06
CA PHE A 114 -8.29 -12.14 -5.51
C PHE A 114 -7.33 -13.20 -6.04
N HIS A 115 -7.87 -14.20 -6.74
CA HIS A 115 -7.11 -15.35 -7.22
C HIS A 115 -7.24 -15.54 -8.73
N GLY A 116 -6.29 -16.25 -9.33
CA GLY A 116 -6.33 -16.60 -10.74
C GLY A 116 -7.09 -17.90 -11.02
N THR A 117 -7.04 -18.32 -12.27
CA THR A 117 -7.60 -19.62 -12.70
C THR A 117 -6.79 -20.80 -12.17
N ASP A 118 -5.47 -20.64 -12.05
CA ASP A 118 -4.55 -21.74 -11.83
C ASP A 118 -4.44 -22.12 -10.35
N ASN A 119 -4.63 -21.17 -9.41
CA ASN A 119 -4.47 -21.39 -7.99
C ASN A 119 -5.77 -21.58 -7.19
N GLN A 120 -6.93 -21.62 -7.84
CA GLN A 120 -8.22 -21.80 -7.16
C GLN A 120 -8.25 -23.11 -6.35
N LYS A 121 -7.95 -24.24 -6.99
CA LYS A 121 -7.95 -25.55 -6.33
C LYS A 121 -6.95 -25.63 -5.17
N PHE A 122 -5.77 -25.03 -5.35
CA PHE A 122 -4.77 -24.91 -4.30
C PHE A 122 -5.32 -24.20 -3.05
N ILE A 123 -6.05 -23.11 -3.22
CA ILE A 123 -6.67 -22.37 -2.12
C ILE A 123 -7.78 -23.18 -1.47
N GLU A 124 -8.73 -23.70 -2.25
CA GLU A 124 -9.92 -24.42 -1.78
C GLU A 124 -9.60 -25.78 -1.10
N SER A 125 -8.45 -26.41 -1.45
CA SER A 125 -7.99 -27.63 -0.81
C SER A 125 -7.04 -27.41 0.37
N SER A 126 -6.73 -26.17 0.71
CA SER A 126 -5.81 -25.79 1.78
C SER A 126 -6.48 -25.68 3.15
N ALA A 127 -5.70 -25.30 4.16
CA ALA A 127 -6.21 -24.97 5.50
C ALA A 127 -7.19 -23.75 5.51
N LEU A 128 -7.37 -23.06 4.37
CA LEU A 128 -8.36 -21.99 4.24
C LEU A 128 -9.77 -22.49 3.95
N ALA A 129 -9.97 -23.75 3.56
CA ALA A 129 -11.27 -24.31 3.16
C ALA A 129 -12.38 -24.07 4.21
N GLY A 130 -12.10 -24.36 5.49
CA GLY A 130 -13.03 -24.13 6.59
C GLY A 130 -13.36 -22.64 6.76
N LEU A 131 -12.36 -21.77 6.66
CA LEU A 131 -12.51 -20.32 6.80
C LEU A 131 -13.28 -19.68 5.64
N ILE A 132 -13.18 -20.26 4.44
CA ILE A 132 -14.00 -19.88 3.28
C ILE A 132 -15.47 -20.26 3.56
N HIS A 133 -15.72 -21.47 4.05
CA HIS A 133 -17.08 -21.91 4.41
C HIS A 133 -17.69 -21.06 5.53
N GLU A 134 -16.89 -20.65 6.51
CA GLU A 134 -17.30 -19.75 7.60
C GLU A 134 -17.49 -18.28 7.17
N GLY A 135 -17.15 -17.91 5.93
CA GLY A 135 -17.21 -16.52 5.43
C GLY A 135 -16.12 -15.60 5.96
N LYS A 136 -15.12 -16.12 6.68
CA LYS A 136 -13.95 -15.35 7.14
C LYS A 136 -12.97 -15.04 6.00
N VAL A 137 -12.96 -15.89 4.98
CA VAL A 137 -12.20 -15.72 3.75
C VAL A 137 -13.18 -15.70 2.57
N SER A 138 -13.16 -14.65 1.78
CA SER A 138 -13.91 -14.57 0.53
C SER A 138 -12.98 -14.69 -0.66
N LEU A 139 -13.44 -15.34 -1.73
CA LEU A 139 -12.69 -15.53 -2.96
C LEU A 139 -13.29 -14.68 -4.08
N THR A 140 -12.45 -14.01 -4.85
CA THR A 140 -12.83 -13.28 -6.07
C THR A 140 -11.96 -13.74 -7.21
N ARG A 141 -12.58 -14.43 -8.18
CA ARG A 141 -11.88 -15.03 -9.31
C ARG A 141 -11.58 -14.01 -10.40
N LEU A 142 -10.34 -14.03 -10.86
CA LEU A 142 -9.88 -13.31 -12.05
C LEU A 142 -9.64 -14.31 -13.19
N ARG A 143 -10.07 -13.97 -14.40
CA ARG A 143 -9.81 -14.79 -15.61
C ARG A 143 -8.36 -14.61 -16.08
N VAL A 144 -7.40 -15.02 -15.28
CA VAL A 144 -5.97 -14.98 -15.59
C VAL A 144 -5.25 -16.08 -14.85
N GLY A 145 -4.30 -16.75 -15.49
CA GLY A 145 -3.45 -17.75 -14.82
C GLY A 145 -2.35 -17.09 -13.99
N LYS A 146 -1.58 -16.21 -14.62
CA LYS A 146 -0.50 -15.47 -13.97
C LYS A 146 -0.58 -13.99 -14.32
N LEU A 147 -0.35 -13.14 -13.32
CA LEU A 147 -0.30 -11.70 -13.48
C LEU A 147 1.14 -11.21 -13.26
N GLU A 148 1.71 -10.55 -14.27
CA GLU A 148 3.04 -9.94 -14.17
C GLU A 148 3.00 -8.68 -13.30
N ALA A 149 4.14 -8.31 -12.71
CA ALA A 149 4.21 -7.21 -11.72
C ALA A 149 3.70 -5.86 -12.26
N THR A 150 3.96 -5.53 -13.52
CA THR A 150 3.49 -4.28 -14.14
C THR A 150 1.98 -4.30 -14.37
N ARG A 151 1.40 -5.43 -14.75
CA ARG A 151 -0.05 -5.64 -14.87
C ARG A 151 -0.74 -5.73 -13.51
N TYR A 152 -0.07 -6.27 -12.49
CA TYR A 152 -0.51 -6.20 -11.10
C TYR A 152 -0.67 -4.73 -10.66
N ASN A 153 0.33 -3.90 -10.89
CA ASN A 153 0.27 -2.46 -10.58
C ASN A 153 -0.86 -1.76 -11.35
N ALA A 154 -1.03 -2.07 -12.64
CA ALA A 154 -2.10 -1.52 -13.45
C ALA A 154 -3.48 -1.92 -12.94
N LEU A 155 -3.67 -3.20 -12.57
CA LEU A 155 -4.94 -3.71 -12.06
C LEU A 155 -5.38 -2.95 -10.80
N LEU A 156 -4.47 -2.74 -9.84
CA LEU A 156 -4.76 -1.97 -8.63
C LEU A 156 -5.06 -0.49 -8.90
N LEU A 157 -4.71 0.01 -10.09
CA LEU A 157 -5.01 1.36 -10.56
C LEU A 157 -6.28 1.43 -11.44
N THR A 158 -7.10 0.38 -11.49
CA THR A 158 -8.39 0.40 -12.18
C THR A 158 -9.54 0.57 -11.18
N LYS A 159 -10.53 1.38 -11.51
CA LYS A 159 -11.76 1.50 -10.69
C LYS A 159 -12.48 0.17 -10.56
N THR A 160 -12.50 -0.63 -11.62
CA THR A 160 -13.11 -1.97 -11.63
C THR A 160 -12.56 -2.87 -10.53
N PHE A 161 -11.24 -2.86 -10.27
CA PHE A 161 -10.67 -3.62 -9.15
C PHE A 161 -11.26 -3.17 -7.80
N TRP A 162 -11.30 -1.86 -7.56
CA TRP A 162 -11.83 -1.31 -6.30
C TRP A 162 -13.32 -1.55 -6.12
N GLU A 163 -14.10 -1.57 -7.20
CA GLU A 163 -15.52 -1.90 -7.19
C GLU A 163 -15.80 -3.37 -6.82
N HIS A 164 -14.82 -4.27 -7.07
CA HIS A 164 -14.89 -5.68 -6.69
C HIS A 164 -14.32 -5.96 -5.28
N ILE A 165 -13.85 -4.95 -4.55
CA ILE A 165 -13.50 -5.12 -3.13
C ILE A 165 -14.78 -5.23 -2.30
N ALA A 166 -14.83 -6.29 -1.47
CA ALA A 166 -16.01 -6.65 -0.69
C ALA A 166 -16.37 -5.62 0.41
N ALA A 167 -15.37 -4.91 0.94
CA ALA A 167 -15.52 -3.91 1.99
C ALA A 167 -15.10 -2.51 1.50
N ARG A 168 -15.97 -1.50 1.72
CA ARG A 168 -15.70 -0.13 1.27
C ARG A 168 -15.25 0.77 2.43
N ARG A 169 -14.25 0.34 3.19
CA ARG A 169 -13.71 1.01 4.38
C ARG A 169 -12.18 0.94 4.41
N LYS A 170 -11.61 0.84 5.61
CA LYS A 170 -10.17 0.56 5.73
C LYS A 170 -9.84 -0.82 5.20
N LEU A 171 -8.81 -0.88 4.39
CA LEU A 171 -8.32 -2.09 3.75
C LEU A 171 -6.87 -2.32 4.13
N LEU A 172 -6.54 -3.50 4.62
CA LEU A 172 -5.17 -3.96 4.78
C LEU A 172 -4.77 -4.75 3.54
N PHE A 173 -4.07 -4.10 2.63
CA PHE A 173 -3.40 -4.80 1.53
C PHE A 173 -2.16 -5.50 2.05
N PHE A 174 -1.95 -6.75 1.64
CA PHE A 174 -0.73 -7.49 1.93
C PHE A 174 -0.40 -8.45 0.79
N GLN A 175 0.86 -8.82 0.65
CA GLN A 175 1.38 -9.73 -0.36
C GLN A 175 1.91 -11.02 0.29
N THR A 176 2.27 -12.01 -0.51
CA THR A 176 2.78 -13.30 -0.03
C THR A 176 4.13 -13.20 0.69
N ASP A 177 4.78 -12.06 0.64
CA ASP A 177 5.99 -11.71 1.39
C ASP A 177 5.73 -10.64 2.50
N GLY A 178 4.45 -10.48 2.88
CA GLY A 178 3.99 -9.61 3.97
C GLY A 178 3.45 -10.40 5.16
N ILE A 179 3.73 -9.96 6.39
CA ILE A 179 3.31 -10.67 7.61
C ILE A 179 3.02 -9.71 8.77
N SER A 180 2.08 -10.10 9.63
CA SER A 180 1.83 -9.44 10.92
C SER A 180 2.69 -10.08 12.02
N CYS A 181 3.25 -9.27 12.91
CA CYS A 181 4.12 -9.71 13.99
C CYS A 181 3.38 -9.75 15.33
N ASP A 182 3.12 -10.94 15.85
CA ASP A 182 2.39 -11.23 17.09
C ASP A 182 3.02 -10.58 18.34
N LYS A 183 4.33 -10.34 18.32
CA LYS A 183 5.08 -9.68 19.41
C LYS A 183 5.37 -8.21 19.14
N SER A 184 4.63 -7.60 18.22
CA SER A 184 4.68 -6.14 18.03
C SER A 184 4.30 -5.44 19.34
N ARG A 185 4.83 -4.23 19.51
CA ARG A 185 4.37 -3.31 20.57
C ARG A 185 3.31 -2.32 20.07
N TYR A 186 3.00 -2.36 18.80
CA TYR A 186 2.01 -1.51 18.14
C TYR A 186 0.78 -2.34 17.78
N THR A 187 -0.38 -1.71 17.77
CA THR A 187 -1.65 -2.30 17.34
C THR A 187 -2.15 -1.64 16.06
N ILE A 188 -3.08 -2.29 15.37
CA ILE A 188 -3.61 -1.76 14.11
C ILE A 188 -4.39 -0.46 14.30
N GLU A 189 -5.03 -0.28 15.47
CA GLU A 189 -5.83 0.89 15.84
C GLU A 189 -5.00 2.18 15.80
N GLU A 190 -3.71 2.11 16.16
CA GLU A 190 -2.80 3.26 16.12
C GLU A 190 -2.63 3.82 14.70
N PHE A 191 -2.87 2.98 13.68
CA PHE A 191 -2.69 3.32 12.27
C PHE A 191 -4.00 3.60 11.52
N MET A 192 -5.18 3.32 12.11
CA MET A 192 -6.48 3.53 11.47
C MET A 192 -6.77 4.99 11.09
N LYS A 193 -6.04 5.95 11.65
CA LYS A 193 -6.13 7.38 11.31
C LYS A 193 -5.55 7.73 9.94
N PHE A 194 -4.71 6.87 9.34
CA PHE A 194 -4.10 7.13 8.05
C PHE A 194 -5.02 6.71 6.91
N ASP A 195 -5.13 7.54 5.88
CA ASP A 195 -5.82 7.19 4.64
C ASP A 195 -4.92 6.37 3.71
N TYR A 196 -3.60 6.51 3.86
CA TYR A 196 -2.60 5.63 3.26
C TYR A 196 -1.36 5.53 4.14
N ILE A 197 -0.96 4.31 4.49
CA ILE A 197 0.31 4.01 5.15
C ILE A 197 0.80 2.63 4.72
N GLY A 198 2.10 2.51 4.46
CA GLY A 198 2.74 1.26 4.05
C GLY A 198 4.10 1.06 4.70
N SER A 199 4.83 0.03 4.26
CA SER A 199 6.17 -0.27 4.76
C SER A 199 7.12 0.88 4.44
N LYS A 200 7.99 1.23 5.42
CA LYS A 200 8.95 2.32 5.24
C LYS A 200 9.82 2.10 4.01
N TRP A 201 9.91 3.09 3.16
CA TRP A 201 10.79 3.14 1.99
C TRP A 201 11.71 4.37 2.00
N SER A 202 12.67 4.43 1.07
CA SER A 202 13.37 5.68 0.80
C SER A 202 12.40 6.74 0.28
N ARG A 203 12.43 7.94 0.87
CA ARG A 203 11.50 9.03 0.54
C ARG A 203 11.67 9.54 -0.90
N GLU A 204 12.89 9.53 -1.42
CA GLU A 204 13.14 9.84 -2.83
C GLU A 204 12.94 8.59 -3.66
N ARG A 205 11.86 8.59 -4.45
CA ARG A 205 11.50 7.44 -5.27
C ARG A 205 12.12 7.51 -6.66
N PRO A 206 12.37 6.34 -7.29
CA PRO A 206 12.93 6.28 -8.65
C PRO A 206 12.10 7.06 -9.68
N VAL A 207 10.80 7.25 -9.44
CA VAL A 207 9.92 8.07 -10.28
C VAL A 207 10.27 9.56 -10.27
N GLY A 208 11.19 10.00 -9.40
CA GLY A 208 11.67 11.37 -9.32
C GLY A 208 10.96 12.25 -8.29
N LEU A 209 10.13 11.67 -7.43
CA LEU A 209 9.36 12.39 -6.41
C LEU A 209 9.85 12.06 -4.99
N ILE A 210 9.67 13.03 -4.08
CA ILE A 210 9.79 12.81 -2.64
C ILE A 210 8.39 12.46 -2.12
N LEU A 211 8.22 11.23 -1.63
CA LEU A 211 6.95 10.71 -1.16
C LEU A 211 7.01 10.34 0.33
N ASP A 212 5.90 10.57 1.03
CA ASP A 212 5.54 9.91 2.28
C ASP A 212 4.59 8.74 1.96
N GLY A 213 4.22 7.91 2.90
CA GLY A 213 3.22 6.85 2.73
C GLY A 213 3.75 5.42 2.77
N GLY A 214 4.91 5.15 2.20
CA GLY A 214 5.51 3.82 2.25
C GLY A 214 5.03 2.85 1.17
N ASN A 215 5.67 1.68 1.08
CA ASN A 215 5.46 0.66 0.07
C ASN A 215 4.13 -0.08 0.24
N GLY A 216 3.49 -0.41 -0.88
CA GLY A 216 2.15 -1.00 -0.95
C GLY A 216 2.06 -2.48 -0.61
N GLY A 217 3.17 -3.22 -0.56
CA GLY A 217 3.16 -4.68 -0.35
C GLY A 217 2.65 -5.12 1.03
N VAL A 218 2.73 -4.26 2.05
CA VAL A 218 1.87 -4.25 3.23
C VAL A 218 1.46 -2.81 3.48
N SER A 219 0.18 -2.50 3.32
CA SER A 219 -0.32 -1.12 3.43
C SER A 219 -1.76 -1.07 3.92
N LEU A 220 -2.07 -0.04 4.71
CA LEU A 220 -3.43 0.31 5.10
C LEU A 220 -3.93 1.43 4.19
N ARG A 221 -5.15 1.29 3.65
CA ARG A 221 -5.73 2.21 2.68
C ARG A 221 -7.17 2.52 3.01
N GLU A 222 -7.57 3.77 2.89
CA GLU A 222 -8.98 4.17 2.94
C GLU A 222 -9.59 4.00 1.55
N TRP A 223 -10.62 3.14 1.42
CA TRP A 223 -11.23 2.81 0.13
C TRP A 223 -11.71 4.06 -0.59
N GLY A 224 -12.46 4.93 0.10
CA GLY A 224 -13.04 6.13 -0.50
C GLY A 224 -11.99 7.10 -1.02
N LYS A 225 -10.88 7.29 -0.27
CA LYS A 225 -9.79 8.17 -0.72
C LYS A 225 -9.02 7.62 -1.91
N CYS A 226 -8.76 6.32 -1.93
CA CYS A 226 -8.10 5.69 -3.06
C CYS A 226 -9.00 5.71 -4.32
N TYR A 227 -10.29 5.43 -4.17
CA TYR A 227 -11.25 5.48 -5.26
C TYR A 227 -11.40 6.91 -5.81
N GLU A 228 -11.51 7.92 -4.95
CA GLU A 228 -11.52 9.35 -5.32
C GLU A 228 -10.28 9.73 -6.14
N CYS A 229 -9.10 9.21 -5.79
CA CYS A 229 -7.89 9.46 -6.58
C CYS A 229 -8.01 8.92 -8.00
N LEU A 230 -8.56 7.69 -8.18
CA LEU A 230 -8.75 7.07 -9.49
C LEU A 230 -9.82 7.78 -10.35
N GLU A 231 -10.76 8.49 -9.73
CA GLU A 231 -11.74 9.30 -10.45
C GLU A 231 -11.18 10.64 -10.91
N ARG A 232 -10.28 11.22 -10.13
CA ARG A 232 -9.77 12.58 -10.35
C ARG A 232 -8.51 12.65 -11.18
N PHE A 233 -7.67 11.63 -11.10
CA PHE A 233 -6.33 11.64 -11.70
C PHE A 233 -6.12 10.44 -12.61
N PRO A 234 -5.69 10.63 -13.87
CA PRO A 234 -5.52 9.55 -14.84
C PRO A 234 -4.32 8.66 -14.47
N PRO A 235 -4.55 7.38 -14.11
CA PRO A 235 -3.46 6.48 -13.69
C PRO A 235 -2.47 6.14 -14.80
N ASP A 236 -2.88 6.21 -16.06
CA ASP A 236 -2.03 5.97 -17.26
C ASP A 236 -0.92 7.01 -17.42
N ARG A 237 -1.05 8.17 -16.80
CA ARG A 237 0.01 9.19 -16.73
C ARG A 237 1.04 8.93 -15.62
N TRP A 238 0.79 7.96 -14.74
CA TRP A 238 1.71 7.61 -13.66
C TRP A 238 2.78 6.63 -14.14
N LEU A 239 4.06 6.94 -13.90
CA LEU A 239 5.20 6.18 -14.41
C LEU A 239 5.96 5.40 -13.33
N GLY A 240 5.38 5.28 -12.12
CA GLY A 240 5.90 4.50 -10.99
C GLY A 240 4.97 3.36 -10.59
N GLY A 241 5.27 2.66 -9.49
CA GLY A 241 4.39 1.66 -8.89
C GLY A 241 3.08 2.26 -8.36
N GLU A 242 2.07 1.42 -8.15
CA GLU A 242 0.74 1.80 -7.69
C GLU A 242 0.77 2.44 -6.28
N ASP A 243 1.69 1.99 -5.45
CA ASP A 243 1.93 2.49 -4.10
C ASP A 243 2.31 3.98 -4.10
N GLY A 244 3.20 4.36 -5.02
CA GLY A 244 3.56 5.76 -5.23
C GLY A 244 2.41 6.61 -5.75
N TYR A 245 1.56 6.05 -6.62
CA TYR A 245 0.36 6.72 -7.10
C TYR A 245 -0.57 7.09 -5.93
N PHE A 246 -0.94 6.11 -5.11
CA PHE A 246 -1.85 6.36 -3.99
C PHE A 246 -1.21 7.25 -2.93
N ALA A 247 0.04 7.02 -2.54
CA ALA A 247 0.75 7.87 -1.58
C ALA A 247 0.77 9.34 -2.00
N PHE A 248 1.03 9.62 -3.28
CA PHE A 248 1.07 10.97 -3.83
C PHE A 248 -0.31 11.62 -3.88
N HIS A 249 -1.29 10.95 -4.52
CA HIS A 249 -2.59 11.56 -4.79
C HIS A 249 -3.47 11.65 -3.54
N VAL A 250 -3.43 10.66 -2.63
CA VAL A 250 -4.14 10.73 -1.35
C VAL A 250 -3.65 11.93 -0.53
N GLU A 251 -2.32 12.15 -0.44
CA GLU A 251 -1.79 13.33 0.25
C GLU A 251 -2.18 14.64 -0.44
N LEU A 252 -2.21 14.64 -1.78
CA LEU A 252 -2.55 15.80 -2.58
C LEU A 252 -3.99 16.27 -2.35
N ILE A 253 -4.95 15.34 -2.29
CA ILE A 253 -6.36 15.64 -2.02
C ILE A 253 -6.67 15.88 -0.53
N GLY A 254 -5.66 16.01 0.31
CA GLY A 254 -5.81 16.32 1.73
C GLY A 254 -5.95 15.12 2.64
N GLY A 255 -5.83 13.89 2.14
CA GLY A 255 -5.80 12.68 2.96
C GLY A 255 -4.57 12.62 3.88
N VAL A 256 -4.69 11.85 4.95
CA VAL A 256 -3.65 11.65 5.96
C VAL A 256 -2.76 10.49 5.52
N VAL A 257 -1.50 10.81 5.18
CA VAL A 257 -0.52 9.83 4.72
C VAL A 257 0.56 9.62 5.79
N GLY A 258 0.99 8.38 5.99
CA GLY A 258 2.00 8.03 6.99
C GLY A 258 3.35 8.70 6.70
N ASP A 259 3.91 9.38 7.70
CA ASP A 259 5.30 9.87 7.63
C ASP A 259 6.31 8.72 7.82
N ALA A 260 7.59 9.01 7.61
CA ALA A 260 8.64 8.00 7.65
C ALA A 260 8.73 7.28 9.02
N GLU A 261 8.43 7.96 10.13
CA GLU A 261 8.44 7.37 11.46
C GLU A 261 7.24 6.44 11.67
N SER A 262 6.05 6.89 11.28
CA SER A 262 4.82 6.07 11.32
C SER A 262 4.93 4.84 10.43
N CYS A 263 5.46 4.99 9.20
CA CYS A 263 5.73 3.87 8.29
C CYS A 263 6.70 2.85 8.89
N ALA A 264 7.76 3.31 9.58
CA ALA A 264 8.72 2.43 10.24
C ALA A 264 8.09 1.61 11.38
N ARG A 265 7.19 2.22 12.16
CA ARG A 265 6.42 1.52 13.21
C ARG A 265 5.38 0.58 12.62
N PHE A 266 4.78 0.95 11.50
CA PHE A 266 3.78 0.15 10.81
C PHE A 266 4.41 -1.11 10.22
N SER A 267 5.45 -1.00 9.40
CA SER A 267 6.04 -2.17 8.73
C SER A 267 7.52 -2.01 8.44
N THR A 268 8.31 -3.01 8.85
CA THR A 268 9.71 -3.18 8.45
C THR A 268 9.81 -3.64 7.00
N GLN A 269 10.74 -3.04 6.22
CA GLN A 269 11.10 -3.48 4.87
C GLN A 269 12.58 -3.22 4.56
N GLU A 270 12.93 -2.02 4.08
CA GLU A 270 14.31 -1.64 3.69
C GLU A 270 15.19 -1.34 4.90
N GLU A 271 14.58 -0.95 6.00
CA GLU A 271 15.23 -0.67 7.27
C GLU A 271 14.55 -1.42 8.40
N PHE A 272 15.35 -2.04 9.26
CA PHE A 272 14.85 -2.76 10.42
C PHE A 272 14.27 -1.81 11.47
N THR A 273 13.00 -1.99 11.80
CA THR A 273 12.37 -1.33 12.94
C THR A 273 11.99 -2.38 13.99
N ARG A 274 12.57 -2.23 15.17
CA ARG A 274 12.32 -3.17 16.27
C ARG A 274 10.86 -3.17 16.67
N LYS A 275 10.22 -4.37 16.59
CA LYS A 275 8.83 -4.59 16.97
C LYS A 275 7.82 -3.78 16.18
N SER A 276 8.06 -3.52 14.88
CA SER A 276 7.04 -3.03 13.95
C SER A 276 5.82 -3.97 13.94
N LEU A 277 4.65 -3.45 13.59
CA LEU A 277 3.40 -4.24 13.55
C LEU A 277 3.44 -5.27 12.43
N PHE A 278 3.97 -4.89 11.28
CA PHE A 278 4.12 -5.75 10.10
C PHE A 278 5.57 -5.82 9.63
N ALA A 279 5.79 -6.73 8.69
CA ALA A 279 6.96 -6.76 7.83
C ALA A 279 6.57 -7.09 6.40
N HIS A 280 7.33 -6.56 5.45
CA HIS A 280 7.24 -6.86 4.05
C HIS A 280 8.64 -7.08 3.49
N LYS A 281 8.81 -8.12 2.68
CA LYS A 281 10.03 -8.39 1.91
C LYS A 281 11.33 -8.28 2.74
N ILE A 282 11.35 -8.91 3.91
CA ILE A 282 12.48 -8.86 4.84
C ILE A 282 13.78 -9.46 4.27
N SER A 283 13.70 -10.15 3.13
CA SER A 283 14.88 -10.57 2.36
C SER A 283 15.78 -9.39 1.94
N CYS A 284 15.23 -8.16 1.87
CA CYS A 284 15.99 -6.94 1.59
C CYS A 284 16.88 -6.49 2.77
N LEU A 285 16.60 -6.96 4.00
CA LEU A 285 17.37 -6.60 5.18
C LEU A 285 18.76 -7.26 5.18
N PRO A 286 19.80 -6.59 5.70
CA PRO A 286 21.07 -7.21 6.03
C PRO A 286 20.86 -8.43 6.95
N GLN A 287 21.69 -9.47 6.82
CA GLN A 287 21.56 -10.72 7.57
C GLN A 287 21.37 -10.50 9.07
N ARG A 288 22.21 -9.66 9.69
CA ARG A 288 22.14 -9.36 11.14
C ARG A 288 20.77 -8.79 11.56
N GLU A 289 20.18 -7.91 10.73
CA GLU A 289 18.90 -7.30 11.02
C GLU A 289 17.75 -8.28 10.80
N ARG A 290 17.84 -9.12 9.78
CA ARG A 290 16.91 -10.22 9.51
C ARG A 290 16.88 -11.22 10.66
N ASP A 291 18.05 -11.61 11.19
CA ASP A 291 18.15 -12.50 12.35
C ASP A 291 17.54 -11.86 13.61
N ALA A 292 17.76 -10.56 13.80
CA ALA A 292 17.14 -9.82 14.90
C ALA A 292 15.62 -9.73 14.74
N PHE A 293 15.14 -9.58 13.51
CA PHE A 293 13.70 -9.58 13.18
C PHE A 293 13.06 -10.93 13.51
N LEU A 294 13.63 -12.03 13.05
CA LEU A 294 13.12 -13.39 13.29
C LEU A 294 13.03 -13.79 14.76
N LYS A 295 13.84 -13.17 15.63
CA LYS A 295 13.78 -13.42 17.08
C LYS A 295 12.47 -12.97 17.74
N TYR A 296 11.81 -11.96 17.19
CA TYR A 296 10.52 -11.51 17.73
C TYR A 296 9.33 -11.83 16.83
N CYS A 297 9.52 -11.96 15.53
CA CYS A 297 8.48 -12.29 14.55
C CYS A 297 8.77 -13.67 13.95
N GLY A 298 8.49 -14.73 14.69
CA GLY A 298 8.85 -16.10 14.31
C GLY A 298 8.16 -16.56 13.02
N ASP A 299 6.94 -16.10 12.76
CA ASP A 299 6.19 -16.40 11.53
C ASP A 299 6.81 -15.76 10.27
N ALA A 300 7.70 -14.78 10.44
CA ALA A 300 8.41 -14.19 9.31
C ALA A 300 9.25 -15.19 8.51
N LYS A 301 9.50 -16.39 9.04
CA LYS A 301 10.09 -17.49 8.29
C LYS A 301 9.27 -17.90 7.05
N PHE A 302 7.95 -17.70 7.07
CA PHE A 302 7.06 -18.05 5.95
C PHE A 302 7.23 -17.12 4.74
N ILE A 303 7.87 -15.97 4.91
CA ILE A 303 8.09 -14.98 3.84
C ILE A 303 9.56 -14.86 3.42
N LEU A 304 10.41 -15.78 3.85
CA LEU A 304 11.83 -15.82 3.48
C LEU A 304 12.13 -16.70 2.25
N SER A 305 11.13 -17.43 1.78
CA SER A 305 11.25 -18.39 0.67
C SER A 305 11.15 -17.73 -0.70
#